data_f20d618ba4243eb65fcca41dc316ad7d
#
_entry.id   f20d618ba4243eb65fcca41dc316ad7d
#
_cell.length_a   1.000
_cell.length_b   1.000
_cell.length_c   1.000
_cell.angle_alpha   90.00
_cell.angle_beta   90.00
_cell.angle_gamma   90.00
#
_symmetry.space_group_name_H-M   'P 1'
#
loop_
_entity.id
_entity.type
_entity.pdbx_description
1 polymer ?
#
loop_
_entity_poly.entity_id
_entity_poly.type
_entity_poly.pdbx_seq_one_letter_code
_entity_poly.pdbx_strand_id
1 'polypeptide(L)'
;LNFTTKCSLGTLADEQVYDRLNLSLTKSLENMNMEKVNLFLLHSQLREDDFKLSNFNEMREKNSTSLSSYFNAVIPAFEKLKQEGKIDHWGIGGLGQNEALVKAINHEIPPEAIQCVLNPLNSAGAIAYVDENFDPTAILKESQKNNLPILSIRAVQAGALTGSMDREPHSSGFDHKDFDDYVRAAPFRELAAKWDESPASLAHRYALSVSKVGSVILGVKNRIELKECIKAEEKGELATEQFSALKNLF
;
A
#
# COMPACT_ATOMS: atom_id res chain seq x y z
N LEU A 1 5.21 6.88 19.88
CA LEU A 1 5.28 5.95 18.73
C LEU A 1 3.87 5.50 18.38
N ASN A 2 3.54 5.44 17.09
CA ASN A 2 2.29 4.88 16.59
C ASN A 2 2.55 3.47 16.06
N PHE A 3 1.67 2.54 16.41
CA PHE A 3 1.76 1.15 15.99
C PHE A 3 0.63 0.82 15.02
N THR A 4 0.99 0.16 13.92
CA THR A 4 0.05 -0.29 12.90
C THR A 4 0.21 -1.79 12.69
N THR A 5 -0.91 -2.51 12.64
CA THR A 5 -0.95 -3.90 12.19
C THR A 5 -2.03 -4.10 11.14
N LYS A 6 -2.12 -5.29 10.56
CA LYS A 6 -2.99 -5.56 9.42
C LYS A 6 -3.47 -7.00 9.42
N CYS A 7 -4.61 -7.24 8.76
CA CYS A 7 -5.17 -8.57 8.57
C CYS A 7 -5.67 -8.75 7.14
N SER A 8 -5.34 -9.89 6.53
CA SER A 8 -5.98 -10.35 5.29
C SER A 8 -7.15 -11.26 5.63
N LEU A 9 -8.31 -10.97 5.06
CA LEU A 9 -9.51 -11.79 5.20
C LEU A 9 -9.68 -12.75 4.04
N GLY A 10 -9.35 -12.29 2.82
CA GLY A 10 -9.69 -13.02 1.61
C GLY A 10 -11.21 -13.10 1.42
N THR A 11 -11.67 -14.18 0.80
CA THR A 11 -13.08 -14.50 0.65
C THR A 11 -13.53 -15.35 1.84
N LEU A 12 -14.01 -14.68 2.87
CA LEU A 12 -14.50 -15.27 4.10
C LEU A 12 -16.02 -15.04 4.22
N ALA A 13 -16.75 -15.96 4.86
CA ALA A 13 -18.16 -15.75 5.18
C ALA A 13 -18.32 -14.59 6.17
N ASP A 14 -19.34 -13.77 5.99
CA ASP A 14 -19.53 -12.52 6.74
C ASP A 14 -19.59 -12.77 8.27
N GLU A 15 -20.16 -13.87 8.70
CA GLU A 15 -20.27 -14.27 10.11
C GLU A 15 -18.91 -14.55 10.77
N GLN A 16 -17.88 -14.83 9.96
CA GLN A 16 -16.54 -15.19 10.43
C GLN A 16 -15.59 -13.97 10.45
N VAL A 17 -15.99 -12.85 9.84
CA VAL A 17 -15.11 -11.68 9.63
C VAL A 17 -14.63 -11.09 10.95
N TYR A 18 -15.54 -10.84 11.91
CA TYR A 18 -15.16 -10.28 13.19
C TYR A 18 -14.19 -11.19 13.96
N ASP A 19 -14.47 -12.49 14.04
CA ASP A 19 -13.64 -13.44 14.76
C ASP A 19 -12.24 -13.53 14.14
N ARG A 20 -12.15 -13.49 12.81
CA ARG A 20 -10.88 -13.50 12.08
C ARG A 20 -10.06 -12.24 12.34
N LEU A 21 -10.68 -11.06 12.28
CA LEU A 21 -10.02 -9.79 12.57
C LEU A 21 -9.57 -9.74 14.03
N ASN A 22 -10.45 -10.09 14.98
CA ASN A 22 -10.15 -10.10 16.40
C ASN A 22 -9.02 -11.08 16.75
N LEU A 23 -9.01 -12.30 16.19
CA LEU A 23 -7.94 -13.26 16.39
C LEU A 23 -6.59 -12.75 15.86
N SER A 24 -6.59 -12.15 14.67
CA SER A 24 -5.36 -11.59 14.06
C SER A 24 -4.83 -10.42 14.90
N LEU A 25 -5.71 -9.54 15.36
CA LEU A 25 -5.35 -8.41 16.21
C LEU A 25 -4.81 -8.88 17.56
N THR A 26 -5.49 -9.83 18.22
CA THR A 26 -5.04 -10.38 19.51
C THR A 26 -3.62 -10.95 19.42
N LYS A 27 -3.34 -11.76 18.39
CA LYS A 27 -1.98 -12.27 18.16
C LYS A 27 -0.95 -11.17 17.92
N SER A 28 -1.33 -10.11 17.22
CA SER A 28 -0.44 -8.97 17.00
C SER A 28 -0.15 -8.23 18.32
N LEU A 29 -1.18 -8.01 19.14
CA LEU A 29 -1.05 -7.35 20.45
C LEU A 29 -0.19 -8.17 21.41
N GLU A 30 -0.40 -9.48 21.48
CA GLU A 30 0.43 -10.41 22.27
C GLU A 30 1.90 -10.35 21.85
N ASN A 31 2.19 -10.43 20.55
CA ASN A 31 3.55 -10.37 20.01
C ASN A 31 4.26 -9.04 20.28
N MET A 32 3.51 -7.95 20.31
CA MET A 32 4.03 -6.61 20.58
C MET A 32 4.01 -6.27 22.08
N ASN A 33 3.44 -7.12 22.94
CA ASN A 33 3.20 -6.86 24.36
C ASN A 33 2.44 -5.53 24.57
N MET A 34 1.33 -5.36 23.84
CA MET A 34 0.50 -4.16 23.85
C MET A 34 -0.97 -4.50 24.07
N GLU A 35 -1.74 -3.55 24.61
CA GLU A 35 -3.18 -3.70 24.80
C GLU A 35 -3.99 -3.18 23.61
N LYS A 36 -3.44 -2.23 22.84
CA LYS A 36 -4.07 -1.68 21.63
C LYS A 36 -3.05 -1.23 20.60
N VAL A 37 -3.50 -1.07 19.34
CA VAL A 37 -2.76 -0.42 18.27
C VAL A 37 -3.45 0.87 17.81
N ASN A 38 -2.67 1.79 17.26
CA ASN A 38 -3.21 3.05 16.75
C ASN A 38 -3.98 2.87 15.44
N LEU A 39 -3.51 1.97 14.57
CA LEU A 39 -4.14 1.73 13.28
C LEU A 39 -4.16 0.24 12.95
N PHE A 40 -5.35 -0.25 12.57
CA PHE A 40 -5.53 -1.61 12.09
C PHE A 40 -6.05 -1.61 10.66
N LEU A 41 -5.34 -2.26 9.74
CA LEU A 41 -5.65 -2.20 8.30
C LEU A 41 -6.24 -3.51 7.79
N LEU A 42 -7.29 -3.40 6.96
CA LEU A 42 -7.66 -4.47 6.04
C LEU A 42 -6.57 -4.61 4.98
N HIS A 43 -5.93 -5.77 4.90
CA HIS A 43 -4.84 -6.03 3.96
C HIS A 43 -5.29 -6.83 2.73
N SER A 44 -6.56 -7.26 2.68
CA SER A 44 -7.15 -7.85 1.49
C SER A 44 -7.35 -6.80 0.41
N GLN A 45 -7.19 -7.20 -0.84
CA GLN A 45 -7.59 -6.36 -1.97
C GLN A 45 -9.12 -6.35 -2.10
N LEU A 46 -9.70 -5.19 -2.44
CA LEU A 46 -11.15 -5.05 -2.64
C LEU A 46 -11.54 -5.32 -4.09
N ARG A 47 -12.67 -5.96 -4.30
CA ARG A 47 -13.28 -6.19 -5.60
C ARG A 47 -14.79 -6.02 -5.59
N GLU A 48 -15.36 -5.71 -6.73
CA GLU A 48 -16.80 -5.80 -6.96
C GLU A 48 -17.29 -7.27 -6.82
N ASP A 49 -18.56 -7.44 -6.47
CA ASP A 49 -19.12 -8.77 -6.23
C ASP A 49 -19.16 -9.64 -7.49
N ASP A 50 -19.44 -9.02 -8.63
CA ASP A 50 -19.53 -9.66 -9.94
C ASP A 50 -18.21 -9.66 -10.73
N PHE A 51 -17.13 -9.15 -10.13
CA PHE A 51 -15.82 -9.11 -10.78
C PHE A 51 -15.29 -10.50 -11.08
N LYS A 52 -15.21 -10.83 -12.35
CA LYS A 52 -14.69 -12.11 -12.82
C LYS A 52 -13.17 -12.13 -12.73
N LEU A 53 -12.67 -12.85 -11.76
CA LEU A 53 -11.25 -13.11 -11.63
C LEU A 53 -10.79 -13.98 -12.83
N SER A 54 -9.69 -13.59 -13.48
CA SER A 54 -9.10 -14.37 -14.57
C SER A 54 -8.39 -15.65 -14.05
N ASN A 55 -7.71 -16.39 -14.91
CA ASN A 55 -7.18 -17.75 -14.75
C ASN A 55 -6.35 -18.13 -13.49
N PHE A 56 -6.29 -17.29 -12.46
CA PHE A 56 -5.63 -17.59 -11.16
C PHE A 56 -6.62 -17.39 -9.99
N ASN A 57 -7.85 -17.81 -10.15
CA ASN A 57 -8.97 -17.54 -9.25
C ASN A 57 -8.70 -17.89 -7.79
N GLU A 58 -8.15 -19.05 -7.47
CA GLU A 58 -7.99 -19.49 -6.08
C GLU A 58 -7.10 -18.54 -5.25
N MET A 59 -5.97 -18.09 -5.82
CA MET A 59 -5.07 -17.19 -5.09
C MET A 59 -5.66 -15.77 -4.98
N ARG A 60 -6.36 -15.31 -6.01
CA ARG A 60 -7.01 -13.99 -6.04
C ARG A 60 -8.21 -13.97 -5.09
N GLU A 61 -9.09 -14.98 -5.14
CA GLU A 61 -10.19 -15.11 -4.19
C GLU A 61 -9.69 -15.19 -2.76
N LYS A 62 -8.70 -16.04 -2.49
CA LYS A 62 -8.11 -16.19 -1.16
C LYS A 62 -7.58 -14.87 -0.57
N ASN A 63 -7.16 -13.93 -1.40
CA ASN A 63 -6.54 -12.67 -0.97
C ASN A 63 -7.41 -11.43 -1.26
N SER A 64 -8.64 -11.59 -1.75
CA SER A 64 -9.55 -10.49 -2.04
C SER A 64 -10.84 -10.57 -1.23
N THR A 65 -11.42 -9.42 -0.93
CA THR A 65 -12.68 -9.28 -0.20
C THR A 65 -13.67 -8.58 -1.12
N SER A 66 -14.88 -9.13 -1.25
CA SER A 66 -15.95 -8.54 -2.04
C SER A 66 -16.46 -7.24 -1.40
N LEU A 67 -17.01 -6.36 -2.21
CA LEU A 67 -17.50 -5.07 -1.74
C LEU A 67 -18.73 -5.22 -0.82
N SER A 68 -19.61 -6.19 -1.10
CA SER A 68 -20.74 -6.51 -0.21
C SER A 68 -20.27 -6.97 1.18
N SER A 69 -19.29 -7.88 1.24
CA SER A 69 -18.71 -8.32 2.52
C SER A 69 -17.97 -7.17 3.23
N TYR A 70 -17.29 -6.31 2.48
CA TYR A 70 -16.64 -5.13 3.05
C TYR A 70 -17.65 -4.21 3.75
N PHE A 71 -18.78 -3.91 3.13
CA PHE A 71 -19.80 -3.04 3.72
C PHE A 71 -20.57 -3.72 4.85
N ASN A 72 -20.98 -4.97 4.64
CA ASN A 72 -21.91 -5.65 5.56
C ASN A 72 -21.23 -6.28 6.77
N ALA A 73 -19.95 -6.64 6.67
CA ALA A 73 -19.25 -7.35 7.73
C ALA A 73 -17.94 -6.69 8.17
N VAL A 74 -17.10 -6.21 7.23
CA VAL A 74 -15.76 -5.69 7.59
C VAL A 74 -15.86 -4.35 8.31
N ILE A 75 -16.62 -3.39 7.78
CA ILE A 75 -16.83 -2.09 8.47
C ILE A 75 -17.42 -2.28 9.85
N PRO A 76 -18.55 -3.02 10.05
CA PRO A 76 -19.08 -3.27 11.39
C PRO A 76 -18.10 -3.95 12.35
N ALA A 77 -17.26 -4.86 11.83
CA ALA A 77 -16.26 -5.54 12.65
C ALA A 77 -15.16 -4.59 13.12
N PHE A 78 -14.65 -3.70 12.26
CA PHE A 78 -13.68 -2.67 12.65
C PHE A 78 -14.26 -1.68 13.65
N GLU A 79 -15.47 -1.19 13.41
CA GLU A 79 -16.16 -0.29 14.34
C GLU A 79 -16.35 -0.94 15.73
N LYS A 80 -16.68 -2.23 15.77
CA LYS A 80 -16.78 -2.98 17.02
C LYS A 80 -15.42 -3.08 17.75
N LEU A 81 -14.33 -3.42 17.05
CA LEU A 81 -12.99 -3.45 17.64
C LEU A 81 -12.54 -2.09 18.19
N LYS A 82 -12.94 -1.00 17.51
CA LYS A 82 -12.73 0.37 17.97
C LYS A 82 -13.53 0.68 19.24
N GLN A 83 -14.81 0.32 19.28
CA GLN A 83 -15.66 0.45 20.50
C GLN A 83 -15.13 -0.37 21.68
N GLU A 84 -14.52 -1.53 21.43
CA GLU A 84 -13.86 -2.35 22.43
C GLU A 84 -12.52 -1.77 22.92
N GLY A 85 -12.05 -0.66 22.34
CA GLY A 85 -10.81 0.01 22.72
C GLY A 85 -9.52 -0.72 22.29
N LYS A 86 -9.62 -1.70 21.40
CA LYS A 86 -8.47 -2.49 20.90
C LYS A 86 -7.68 -1.78 19.80
N ILE A 87 -8.34 -0.86 19.09
CA ILE A 87 -7.75 -0.03 18.04
C ILE A 87 -8.21 1.42 18.21
N ASP A 88 -7.37 2.38 17.82
CA ASP A 88 -7.79 3.79 17.78
C ASP A 88 -8.50 4.11 16.45
N HIS A 89 -7.95 3.60 15.35
CA HIS A 89 -8.40 3.84 13.99
C HIS A 89 -8.32 2.56 13.14
N TRP A 90 -9.07 2.54 12.05
CA TRP A 90 -8.96 1.49 11.04
C TRP A 90 -8.83 2.07 9.62
N GLY A 91 -8.38 1.24 8.69
CA GLY A 91 -8.19 1.67 7.31
C GLY A 91 -8.05 0.48 6.35
N ILE A 92 -7.71 0.78 5.10
CA ILE A 92 -7.61 -0.20 4.03
C ILE A 92 -6.25 -0.17 3.33
N GLY A 93 -5.88 -1.29 2.72
CA GLY A 93 -4.62 -1.46 1.98
C GLY A 93 -4.57 -0.72 0.63
N GLY A 94 -5.68 -0.16 0.16
CA GLY A 94 -5.73 0.65 -1.06
C GLY A 94 -5.32 -0.08 -2.34
N LEU A 95 -5.52 -1.39 -2.38
CA LEU A 95 -5.26 -2.27 -3.51
C LEU A 95 -6.51 -3.06 -3.88
N GLY A 96 -6.66 -3.36 -5.17
CA GLY A 96 -7.78 -4.11 -5.69
C GLY A 96 -8.33 -3.51 -6.97
N GLN A 97 -9.62 -3.66 -7.20
CA GLN A 97 -10.32 -3.04 -8.33
C GLN A 97 -10.58 -1.57 -8.04
N ASN A 98 -10.24 -0.70 -8.98
CA ASN A 98 -10.35 0.76 -8.78
C ASN A 98 -11.78 1.20 -8.40
N GLU A 99 -12.81 0.66 -9.07
CA GLU A 99 -14.22 0.98 -8.81
C GLU A 99 -14.62 0.60 -7.38
N ALA A 100 -14.19 -0.58 -6.91
CA ALA A 100 -14.47 -1.04 -5.56
C ALA A 100 -13.80 -0.13 -4.51
N LEU A 101 -12.55 0.25 -4.74
CA LEU A 101 -11.83 1.16 -3.84
C LEU A 101 -12.47 2.55 -3.81
N VAL A 102 -12.88 3.10 -4.95
CA VAL A 102 -13.59 4.38 -5.03
C VAL A 102 -14.90 4.33 -4.25
N LYS A 103 -15.68 3.24 -4.37
CA LYS A 103 -16.90 3.06 -3.57
C LYS A 103 -16.62 2.95 -2.07
N ALA A 104 -15.54 2.25 -1.67
CA ALA A 104 -15.14 2.14 -0.28
C ALA A 104 -14.71 3.50 0.31
N ILE A 105 -13.96 4.30 -0.45
CA ILE A 105 -13.50 5.65 -0.06
C ILE A 105 -14.68 6.62 0.11
N ASN A 106 -15.71 6.50 -0.74
CA ASN A 106 -16.88 7.39 -0.74
C ASN A 106 -18.07 6.83 0.07
N HIS A 107 -17.89 5.76 0.81
CA HIS A 107 -18.94 5.21 1.67
C HIS A 107 -19.30 6.18 2.80
N GLU A 108 -20.53 6.07 3.36
CA GLU A 108 -20.98 6.89 4.50
C GLU A 108 -20.10 6.70 5.76
N ILE A 109 -19.50 5.53 5.91
CA ILE A 109 -18.47 5.21 6.91
C ILE A 109 -17.18 4.92 6.15
N PRO A 110 -16.40 5.94 5.78
CA PRO A 110 -15.17 5.75 5.01
C PRO A 110 -14.05 5.20 5.88
N PRO A 111 -13.01 4.58 5.29
CA PRO A 111 -11.81 4.23 6.05
C PRO A 111 -11.17 5.50 6.63
N GLU A 112 -10.58 5.39 7.81
CA GLU A 112 -9.91 6.51 8.49
C GLU A 112 -8.46 6.71 8.02
N ALA A 113 -7.92 5.74 7.29
CA ALA A 113 -6.62 5.83 6.62
C ALA A 113 -6.57 4.86 5.43
N ILE A 114 -5.72 5.17 4.46
CA ILE A 114 -5.51 4.32 3.29
C ILE A 114 -4.03 4.21 2.94
N GLN A 115 -3.59 3.01 2.56
CA GLN A 115 -2.29 2.84 1.92
C GLN A 115 -2.44 3.11 0.41
N CYS A 116 -1.61 3.98 -0.14
CA CYS A 116 -1.57 4.24 -1.59
C CYS A 116 -0.21 3.83 -2.15
N VAL A 117 -0.21 3.08 -3.25
CA VAL A 117 0.98 2.88 -4.06
C VAL A 117 1.42 4.23 -4.61
N LEU A 118 2.68 4.60 -4.35
CA LEU A 118 3.16 5.91 -4.72
C LEU A 118 4.64 5.86 -5.10
N ASN A 119 4.89 5.90 -6.39
CA ASN A 119 6.23 5.94 -6.97
C ASN A 119 6.20 6.59 -8.36
N PRO A 120 7.36 7.06 -8.89
CA PRO A 120 7.42 7.70 -10.21
C PRO A 120 6.92 6.83 -11.37
N LEU A 121 7.00 5.51 -11.25
CA LEU A 121 6.53 4.58 -12.30
C LEU A 121 5.01 4.45 -12.37
N ASN A 122 4.27 4.99 -11.38
CA ASN A 122 2.84 4.74 -11.20
C ASN A 122 2.50 3.24 -11.27
N SER A 123 3.30 2.41 -10.64
CA SER A 123 3.18 0.95 -10.70
C SER A 123 3.06 0.32 -9.34
N ALA A 124 2.12 -0.60 -9.20
CA ALA A 124 2.01 -1.50 -8.07
C ALA A 124 2.82 -2.81 -8.26
N GLY A 125 3.30 -3.07 -9.49
CA GLY A 125 4.03 -4.29 -9.82
C GLY A 125 3.24 -5.56 -9.51
N ALA A 126 3.92 -6.52 -8.94
CA ALA A 126 3.36 -7.84 -8.64
C ALA A 126 2.23 -7.85 -7.59
N ILE A 127 2.06 -6.78 -6.79
CA ILE A 127 1.01 -6.77 -5.77
C ILE A 127 -0.38 -6.42 -6.29
N ALA A 128 -0.51 -5.86 -7.51
CA ALA A 128 -1.80 -5.64 -8.16
C ALA A 128 -2.27 -6.92 -8.87
N TYR A 129 -2.62 -7.94 -8.12
CA TYR A 129 -3.00 -9.25 -8.69
C TYR A 129 -4.50 -9.45 -8.87
N VAL A 130 -5.35 -8.64 -8.24
CA VAL A 130 -6.80 -8.71 -8.42
C VAL A 130 -7.19 -8.05 -9.75
N ASP A 131 -6.71 -6.85 -9.99
CA ASP A 131 -6.99 -6.12 -11.24
C ASP A 131 -5.68 -5.72 -11.93
N GLU A 132 -5.47 -6.21 -13.14
CA GLU A 132 -4.28 -5.88 -13.95
C GLU A 132 -4.29 -4.42 -14.43
N ASN A 133 -5.46 -3.80 -14.47
CA ASN A 133 -5.68 -2.41 -14.87
C ASN A 133 -5.69 -1.45 -13.65
N PHE A 134 -5.22 -1.91 -12.48
CA PHE A 134 -5.16 -1.09 -11.30
C PHE A 134 -4.37 0.21 -11.57
N ASP A 135 -5.02 1.36 -11.34
CA ASP A 135 -4.42 2.69 -11.47
C ASP A 135 -4.17 3.30 -10.08
N PRO A 136 -2.92 3.26 -9.58
CA PRO A 136 -2.56 3.90 -8.32
C PRO A 136 -2.88 5.39 -8.25
N THR A 137 -2.74 6.11 -9.38
CA THR A 137 -2.98 7.55 -9.43
C THR A 137 -4.47 7.88 -9.21
N ALA A 138 -5.38 7.07 -9.73
CA ALA A 138 -6.81 7.26 -9.51
C ALA A 138 -7.17 7.15 -8.03
N ILE A 139 -6.62 6.15 -7.33
CA ILE A 139 -6.86 5.94 -5.89
C ILE A 139 -6.22 7.05 -5.05
N LEU A 140 -5.01 7.46 -5.39
CA LEU A 140 -4.36 8.60 -4.74
C LEU A 140 -5.21 9.87 -4.84
N LYS A 141 -5.67 10.22 -6.04
CA LYS A 141 -6.50 11.41 -6.27
C LYS A 141 -7.81 11.35 -5.51
N GLU A 142 -8.50 10.20 -5.51
CA GLU A 142 -9.76 10.05 -4.78
C GLU A 142 -9.54 10.15 -3.26
N SER A 143 -8.46 9.57 -2.74
CA SER A 143 -8.07 9.69 -1.33
C SER A 143 -7.76 11.15 -0.95
N GLN A 144 -7.04 11.88 -1.80
CA GLN A 144 -6.73 13.29 -1.59
C GLN A 144 -7.99 14.17 -1.61
N LYS A 145 -8.92 13.91 -2.53
CA LYS A 145 -10.21 14.60 -2.63
C LYS A 145 -11.05 14.43 -1.36
N ASN A 146 -11.04 13.23 -0.79
CA ASN A 146 -11.76 12.90 0.44
C ASN A 146 -10.99 13.24 1.73
N ASN A 147 -9.82 13.88 1.64
CA ASN A 147 -8.96 14.23 2.77
C ASN A 147 -8.56 13.03 3.67
N LEU A 148 -8.46 11.84 3.10
CA LEU A 148 -8.02 10.66 3.84
C LEU A 148 -6.53 10.77 4.20
N PRO A 149 -6.12 10.40 5.41
CA PRO A 149 -4.72 10.18 5.76
C PRO A 149 -4.12 9.09 4.87
N ILE A 150 -3.02 9.43 4.16
CA ILE A 150 -2.36 8.56 3.21
C ILE A 150 -1.06 8.03 3.78
N LEU A 151 -0.91 6.71 3.74
CA LEU A 151 0.32 5.99 4.00
C LEU A 151 0.88 5.52 2.66
N SER A 152 1.98 6.13 2.19
CA SER A 152 2.61 5.72 0.93
C SER A 152 3.25 4.34 1.07
N ILE A 153 2.99 3.47 0.10
CA ILE A 153 3.64 2.16 -0.04
C ILE A 153 4.31 2.06 -1.40
N ARG A 154 5.21 1.10 -1.55
CA ARG A 154 5.92 0.84 -2.82
C ARG A 154 6.75 2.04 -3.32
N ALA A 155 7.25 2.89 -2.45
CA ALA A 155 8.08 4.04 -2.85
C ALA A 155 9.27 3.63 -3.74
N VAL A 156 9.99 2.56 -3.39
CA VAL A 156 11.08 1.99 -4.20
C VAL A 156 10.63 0.85 -5.14
N GLN A 157 9.32 0.60 -5.25
CA GLN A 157 8.70 -0.39 -6.15
C GLN A 157 9.42 -1.76 -6.11
N ALA A 158 9.44 -2.39 -4.92
CA ALA A 158 10.10 -3.69 -4.67
C ALA A 158 11.56 -3.78 -5.15
N GLY A 159 12.27 -2.64 -5.16
CA GLY A 159 13.64 -2.54 -5.64
C GLY A 159 13.79 -2.00 -7.06
N ALA A 160 12.72 -1.89 -7.84
CA ALA A 160 12.78 -1.39 -9.22
C ALA A 160 13.37 0.03 -9.33
N LEU A 161 13.15 0.88 -8.32
CA LEU A 161 13.66 2.24 -8.22
C LEU A 161 14.91 2.35 -7.32
N THR A 162 15.72 1.28 -7.25
CA THR A 162 17.02 1.28 -6.58
C THR A 162 18.17 1.15 -7.59
N GLY A 163 19.40 1.16 -7.12
CA GLY A 163 20.59 1.02 -7.97
C GLY A 163 20.72 -0.37 -8.62
N SER A 164 20.20 -1.40 -7.97
CA SER A 164 20.21 -2.79 -8.46
C SER A 164 19.07 -3.60 -7.88
N MET A 165 18.55 -4.57 -8.64
CA MET A 165 17.71 -5.63 -8.08
C MET A 165 18.62 -6.62 -7.33
N ASP A 166 18.41 -6.76 -6.03
CA ASP A 166 19.24 -7.59 -5.16
C ASP A 166 18.57 -8.93 -4.82
N ARG A 167 17.69 -9.39 -5.68
CA ARG A 167 17.00 -10.68 -5.61
C ARG A 167 16.82 -11.28 -7.00
N GLU A 168 16.72 -12.59 -7.06
CA GLU A 168 16.38 -13.30 -8.28
C GLU A 168 14.86 -13.32 -8.49
N PRO A 169 14.38 -13.38 -9.75
CA PRO A 169 12.95 -13.59 -10.04
C PRO A 169 12.44 -14.88 -9.40
N HIS A 170 11.21 -14.84 -8.91
CA HIS A 170 10.59 -16.05 -8.38
C HIS A 170 10.35 -17.07 -9.49
N SER A 171 10.59 -18.34 -9.22
CA SER A 171 10.50 -19.44 -10.20
C SER A 171 9.12 -19.57 -10.87
N SER A 172 8.03 -19.13 -10.21
CA SER A 172 6.69 -19.10 -10.80
C SER A 172 6.45 -17.87 -11.69
N GLY A 173 7.37 -16.90 -11.73
CA GLY A 173 7.23 -15.68 -12.49
C GLY A 173 6.18 -14.69 -11.94
N PHE A 174 5.63 -14.92 -10.74
CA PHE A 174 4.58 -14.04 -10.20
C PHE A 174 5.04 -12.58 -10.04
N ASP A 175 6.35 -12.36 -9.86
CA ASP A 175 6.96 -11.05 -9.62
C ASP A 175 7.63 -10.44 -10.87
N HIS A 176 7.35 -10.98 -12.07
CA HIS A 176 7.94 -10.51 -13.32
C HIS A 176 7.72 -9.00 -13.54
N LYS A 177 6.55 -8.48 -13.17
CA LYS A 177 6.24 -7.04 -13.30
C LYS A 177 7.19 -6.14 -12.50
N ASP A 178 7.71 -6.60 -11.36
CA ASP A 178 8.68 -5.85 -10.58
C ASP A 178 10.03 -5.74 -11.32
N PHE A 179 10.42 -6.80 -12.05
CA PHE A 179 11.64 -6.81 -12.88
C PHE A 179 11.47 -6.01 -14.16
N ASP A 180 10.30 -6.06 -14.79
CA ASP A 180 9.97 -5.20 -15.92
C ASP A 180 10.02 -3.72 -15.51
N ASP A 181 9.50 -3.39 -14.34
CA ASP A 181 9.59 -2.06 -13.75
C ASP A 181 11.04 -1.63 -13.50
N TYR A 182 11.93 -2.55 -13.08
CA TYR A 182 13.35 -2.24 -12.95
C TYR A 182 13.98 -1.85 -14.29
N VAL A 183 13.68 -2.57 -15.35
CA VAL A 183 14.16 -2.23 -16.71
C VAL A 183 13.60 -0.86 -17.14
N ARG A 184 12.30 -0.66 -16.96
CA ARG A 184 11.60 0.60 -17.28
C ARG A 184 12.18 1.80 -16.53
N ALA A 185 12.67 1.59 -15.30
CA ALA A 185 13.22 2.64 -14.43
C ALA A 185 14.64 3.11 -14.81
N ALA A 186 15.23 2.70 -15.93
CA ALA A 186 16.55 3.16 -16.34
C ALA A 186 16.67 4.70 -16.41
N PRO A 187 15.73 5.46 -17.02
CA PRO A 187 15.80 6.93 -17.06
C PRO A 187 15.75 7.57 -15.66
N PHE A 188 15.05 6.95 -14.71
CA PHE A 188 15.00 7.41 -13.32
C PHE A 188 16.38 7.30 -12.65
N ARG A 189 17.11 6.19 -12.87
CA ARG A 189 18.47 6.02 -12.35
C ARG A 189 19.46 6.99 -12.98
N GLU A 190 19.34 7.27 -14.27
CA GLU A 190 20.14 8.28 -14.96
C GLU A 190 19.91 9.68 -14.37
N LEU A 191 18.65 10.02 -14.08
CA LEU A 191 18.30 11.30 -13.48
C LEU A 191 18.82 11.41 -12.04
N ALA A 192 18.74 10.34 -11.26
CA ALA A 192 19.30 10.26 -9.91
C ALA A 192 20.82 10.50 -9.93
N ALA A 193 21.54 9.85 -10.84
CA ALA A 193 22.97 10.05 -11.03
C ALA A 193 23.32 11.50 -11.44
N LYS A 194 22.51 12.11 -12.31
CA LYS A 194 22.68 13.52 -12.73
C LYS A 194 22.51 14.49 -11.55
N TRP A 195 21.68 14.15 -10.58
CA TRP A 195 21.42 14.97 -9.40
C TRP A 195 22.29 14.61 -8.19
N ASP A 196 23.27 13.73 -8.39
CA ASP A 196 24.17 13.23 -7.32
C ASP A 196 23.37 12.69 -6.11
N GLU A 197 22.32 11.93 -6.41
CA GLU A 197 21.47 11.32 -5.39
C GLU A 197 21.29 9.81 -5.65
N SER A 198 21.22 9.00 -4.57
CA SER A 198 20.91 7.59 -4.74
C SER A 198 19.47 7.41 -5.24
N PRO A 199 19.22 6.44 -6.14
CA PRO A 199 17.88 6.17 -6.63
C PRO A 199 16.86 5.90 -5.50
N ALA A 200 17.24 5.13 -4.47
CA ALA A 200 16.37 4.86 -3.34
C ALA A 200 16.00 6.13 -2.56
N SER A 201 16.98 7.00 -2.26
CA SER A 201 16.73 8.30 -1.63
C SER A 201 15.78 9.16 -2.47
N LEU A 202 16.03 9.25 -3.77
CA LEU A 202 15.19 10.02 -4.69
C LEU A 202 13.75 9.50 -4.74
N ALA A 203 13.56 8.17 -4.74
CA ALA A 203 12.23 7.54 -4.72
C ALA A 203 11.47 7.81 -3.41
N HIS A 204 12.14 7.76 -2.26
CA HIS A 204 11.54 8.09 -0.96
C HIS A 204 11.15 9.57 -0.89
N ARG A 205 12.02 10.47 -1.33
CA ARG A 205 11.75 11.90 -1.37
C ARG A 205 10.61 12.26 -2.33
N TYR A 206 10.51 11.56 -3.47
CA TYR A 206 9.35 11.70 -4.36
C TYR A 206 8.04 11.39 -3.62
N ALA A 207 7.99 10.28 -2.87
CA ALA A 207 6.81 9.92 -2.10
C ALA A 207 6.50 10.95 -0.99
N LEU A 208 7.52 11.47 -0.30
CA LEU A 208 7.37 12.53 0.71
C LEU A 208 6.86 13.86 0.10
N SER A 209 7.18 14.13 -1.17
CA SER A 209 6.79 15.38 -1.86
C SER A 209 5.33 15.37 -2.34
N VAL A 210 4.62 14.25 -2.23
CA VAL A 210 3.21 14.18 -2.65
C VAL A 210 2.30 14.71 -1.54
N SER A 211 1.44 15.65 -1.91
CA SER A 211 0.51 16.29 -1.00
C SER A 211 -0.37 15.29 -0.25
N LYS A 212 -0.58 15.51 1.05
CA LYS A 212 -1.39 14.71 1.99
C LYS A 212 -0.82 13.33 2.33
N VAL A 213 0.40 13.02 1.92
CA VAL A 213 1.10 11.84 2.43
C VAL A 213 1.57 12.11 3.85
N GLY A 214 1.05 11.35 4.81
CA GLY A 214 1.42 11.47 6.22
C GLY A 214 2.63 10.63 6.61
N SER A 215 2.89 9.55 5.88
CA SER A 215 4.01 8.65 6.14
C SER A 215 4.36 7.83 4.90
N VAL A 216 5.64 7.47 4.77
CA VAL A 216 6.15 6.52 3.78
C VAL A 216 6.51 5.22 4.49
N ILE A 217 5.80 4.15 4.15
CA ILE A 217 6.05 2.81 4.70
C ILE A 217 7.17 2.15 3.89
N LEU A 218 8.22 1.77 4.58
CA LEU A 218 9.37 1.12 3.96
C LEU A 218 9.68 -0.22 4.62
N GLY A 219 10.30 -1.10 3.82
CA GLY A 219 10.98 -2.28 4.31
C GLY A 219 12.48 -2.09 4.12
N VAL A 220 13.26 -2.40 5.13
CA VAL A 220 14.73 -2.35 5.09
C VAL A 220 15.30 -3.69 5.49
N LYS A 221 16.38 -4.15 4.84
CA LYS A 221 17.03 -5.44 5.11
C LYS A 221 18.16 -5.31 6.11
N ASN A 222 18.71 -4.10 6.22
CA ASN A 222 19.90 -3.84 7.04
C ASN A 222 19.97 -2.37 7.48
N ARG A 223 20.94 -2.10 8.35
CA ARG A 223 21.16 -0.74 8.91
C ARG A 223 21.63 0.28 7.88
N ILE A 224 22.24 -0.14 6.77
CA ILE A 224 22.71 0.78 5.73
C ILE A 224 21.50 1.36 5.02
N GLU A 225 20.56 0.51 4.59
CA GLU A 225 19.30 0.92 3.97
C GLU A 225 18.47 1.81 4.92
N LEU A 226 18.38 1.44 6.21
CA LEU A 226 17.68 2.29 7.19
C LEU A 226 18.30 3.68 7.29
N LYS A 227 19.63 3.79 7.35
CA LYS A 227 20.32 5.08 7.37
C LYS A 227 20.10 5.88 6.10
N GLU A 228 20.01 5.23 4.95
CA GLU A 228 19.67 5.88 3.68
C GLU A 228 18.26 6.47 3.70
N CYS A 229 17.28 5.70 4.21
CA CYS A 229 15.90 6.19 4.39
C CYS A 229 15.83 7.40 5.34
N ILE A 230 16.54 7.36 6.48
CA ILE A 230 16.61 8.47 7.43
C ILE A 230 17.22 9.71 6.77
N LYS A 231 18.33 9.55 6.05
CA LYS A 231 18.93 10.67 5.31
C LYS A 231 18.03 11.24 4.21
N ALA A 232 17.23 10.40 3.56
CA ALA A 232 16.25 10.86 2.57
C ALA A 232 15.15 11.71 3.24
N GLU A 233 14.68 11.30 4.42
CA GLU A 233 13.71 12.05 5.20
C GLU A 233 14.30 13.37 5.71
N GLU A 234 15.54 13.36 6.23
CA GLU A 234 16.27 14.57 6.66
C GLU A 234 16.47 15.60 5.52
N LYS A 235 16.66 15.15 4.28
CA LYS A 235 16.70 16.01 3.09
C LYS A 235 15.33 16.63 2.78
N GLY A 236 14.25 16.01 3.20
CA GLY A 236 12.88 16.45 3.00
C GLY A 236 12.38 16.32 1.55
N GLU A 237 11.36 17.12 1.24
CA GLU A 237 10.72 17.12 -0.07
C GLU A 237 11.69 17.49 -1.21
N LEU A 238 11.33 17.10 -2.42
CA LEU A 238 12.05 17.50 -3.63
C LEU A 238 11.77 18.96 -3.98
N ALA A 239 12.71 19.62 -4.62
CA ALA A 239 12.44 20.90 -5.27
C ALA A 239 11.35 20.73 -6.35
N THR A 240 10.56 21.78 -6.59
CA THR A 240 9.42 21.73 -7.53
C THR A 240 9.82 21.24 -8.91
N GLU A 241 10.98 21.68 -9.40
CA GLU A 241 11.52 21.27 -10.72
C GLU A 241 11.87 19.78 -10.75
N GLN A 242 12.49 19.27 -9.68
CA GLN A 242 12.83 17.85 -9.56
C GLN A 242 11.56 16.99 -9.49
N PHE A 243 10.59 17.37 -8.65
CA PHE A 243 9.33 16.67 -8.53
C PHE A 243 8.57 16.63 -9.86
N SER A 244 8.50 17.77 -10.56
CA SER A 244 7.85 17.88 -11.87
C SER A 244 8.55 17.02 -12.93
N ALA A 245 9.89 17.00 -12.93
CA ALA A 245 10.67 16.17 -13.85
C ALA A 245 10.38 14.67 -13.64
N LEU A 246 10.33 14.21 -12.40
CA LEU A 246 10.02 12.81 -12.07
C LEU A 246 8.58 12.42 -12.41
N LYS A 247 7.62 13.33 -12.16
CA LYS A 247 6.21 13.11 -12.46
C LYS A 247 5.92 12.93 -13.97
N ASN A 248 6.75 13.53 -14.80
CA ASN A 248 6.62 13.50 -16.27
C ASN A 248 7.63 12.56 -16.95
N LEU A 249 8.29 11.70 -16.17
CA LEU A 249 9.37 10.85 -16.70
C LEU A 249 8.84 9.60 -17.42
N PHE A 250 7.61 9.12 -17.08
CA PHE A 250 7.02 7.87 -17.57
C PHE A 250 5.63 8.04 -18.17
#